data_40ab7ded0848e393fa4e817cbe7227f2
#
_entry.id   40ab7ded0848e393fa4e817cbe7227f2
#
_cell.length_a   1.000
_cell.length_b   1.000
_cell.length_c   1.000
_cell.angle_alpha   90.00
_cell.angle_beta   90.00
_cell.angle_gamma   90.00
#
_symmetry.space_group_name_H-M   'P 1'
#
loop_
_entity.id
_entity.type
_entity.pdbx_description
1 polymer ?
#
loop_
_entity_poly.entity_id
_entity_poly.type
_entity_poly.pdbx_seq_one_letter_code
_entity_poly.pdbx_strand_id
1 'polypeptide(L)'
;MTNLQAAAADIDAKASMAEKVLLILEMVSHSEFPLTLENVSTGLGLAKPTAFRLLNTLNTLGFIERDFSGRRFQPGVRLRSIGTSMLFSDPIRAERIAAMKLLVDQIGETCNFNILDGNEVVYIDRIETNAPIRLHISAGMRVPLHCTASGKLFLSQMSPAQIERTLGSGPFEKFTSKTLLSLKELLPSLMKIKNQGYAIDQCEYLDGSICIAIPVLDSKNKMFAAIAAHGPSSRVSVKTVKTFIPHLEQAALSIRKSMSDTPSQPD
;
A
#
# COMPACT_ATOMS: atom_id res chain seq x y z
N MET A 1 3.41 -7.61 13.61
CA MET A 1 4.07 -8.75 12.91
C MET A 1 3.64 -8.68 11.47
N THR A 2 4.55 -8.31 10.57
CA THR A 2 4.26 -8.07 9.15
C THR A 2 3.94 -9.37 8.41
N ASN A 3 3.14 -9.29 7.35
CA ASN A 3 2.70 -10.40 6.47
C ASN A 3 3.84 -11.32 5.98
N LEU A 4 5.08 -10.84 5.98
CA LEU A 4 6.30 -11.61 5.67
C LEU A 4 6.57 -12.74 6.68
N GLN A 5 6.16 -12.59 7.94
CA GLN A 5 6.28 -13.68 8.93
C GLN A 5 5.21 -14.75 8.75
N ALA A 6 4.05 -14.40 8.19
CA ALA A 6 3.02 -15.38 7.85
C ALA A 6 3.35 -16.12 6.54
N ALA A 7 3.90 -15.44 5.53
CA ALA A 7 4.38 -16.08 4.28
C ALA A 7 5.63 -16.92 4.50
N ALA A 8 6.47 -16.56 5.47
CA ALA A 8 7.67 -17.31 5.84
C ALA A 8 7.37 -18.59 6.65
N ALA A 9 6.22 -18.65 7.35
CA ALA A 9 5.85 -19.81 8.17
C ALA A 9 5.41 -21.03 7.33
N ASP A 10 5.18 -20.87 6.02
CA ASP A 10 4.64 -21.90 5.12
C ASP A 10 5.58 -22.24 3.93
N ILE A 11 6.89 -22.01 4.09
CA ILE A 11 7.83 -22.53 3.08
C ILE A 11 7.84 -24.07 3.24
N ASP A 12 7.04 -24.73 2.39
CA ASP A 12 7.11 -26.18 2.22
C ASP A 12 8.58 -26.57 2.00
N ALA A 13 9.05 -27.60 2.68
CA ALA A 13 10.38 -28.18 2.47
C ALA A 13 10.68 -28.48 0.98
N LYS A 14 9.65 -28.46 0.14
CA LYS A 14 9.66 -28.63 -1.32
C LYS A 14 9.83 -27.34 -2.14
N ALA A 15 9.91 -26.15 -1.51
CA ALA A 15 10.08 -24.90 -2.26
C ALA A 15 11.31 -24.98 -3.18
N SER A 16 11.12 -24.59 -4.43
CA SER A 16 12.16 -24.56 -5.46
C SER A 16 13.29 -23.58 -5.08
N MET A 17 14.44 -23.72 -5.71
CA MET A 17 15.55 -22.79 -5.49
C MET A 17 15.19 -21.36 -5.91
N ALA A 18 14.39 -21.21 -6.96
CA ALA A 18 13.91 -19.91 -7.45
C ALA A 18 13.00 -19.22 -6.43
N GLU A 19 12.04 -19.95 -5.84
CA GLU A 19 11.19 -19.43 -4.77
C GLU A 19 11.99 -18.96 -3.56
N LYS A 20 12.98 -19.73 -3.13
CA LYS A 20 13.86 -19.35 -2.01
C LYS A 20 14.62 -18.05 -2.30
N VAL A 21 15.10 -17.87 -3.53
CA VAL A 21 15.79 -16.64 -3.96
C VAL A 21 14.84 -15.44 -3.92
N LEU A 22 13.62 -15.56 -4.47
CA LEU A 22 12.63 -14.49 -4.46
C LEU A 22 12.24 -14.07 -3.04
N LEU A 23 12.01 -15.05 -2.16
CA LEU A 23 11.70 -14.78 -0.75
C LEU A 23 12.83 -14.07 0.01
N ILE A 24 14.09 -14.40 -0.30
CA ILE A 24 15.23 -13.66 0.25
C ILE A 24 15.25 -12.23 -0.24
N LEU A 25 14.99 -11.97 -1.53
CA LEU A 25 14.93 -10.63 -2.08
C LEU A 25 13.79 -9.82 -1.46
N GLU A 26 12.61 -10.40 -1.29
CA GLU A 26 11.48 -9.78 -0.60
C GLU A 26 11.84 -9.42 0.84
N MET A 27 12.38 -10.37 1.59
CA MET A 27 12.75 -10.17 2.99
C MET A 27 13.78 -9.04 3.17
N VAL A 28 14.79 -9.00 2.31
CA VAL A 28 15.83 -7.96 2.35
C VAL A 28 15.27 -6.60 1.93
N SER A 29 14.34 -6.57 0.96
CA SER A 29 13.74 -5.33 0.45
C SER A 29 12.80 -4.65 1.44
N HIS A 30 12.08 -5.43 2.25
CA HIS A 30 11.10 -4.92 3.22
C HIS A 30 11.69 -4.68 4.61
N SER A 31 12.95 -5.04 4.84
CA SER A 31 13.59 -4.86 6.14
C SER A 31 14.05 -3.41 6.33
N GLU A 32 13.67 -2.80 7.45
CA GLU A 32 14.16 -1.47 7.85
C GLU A 32 15.66 -1.45 8.18
N PHE A 33 16.23 -2.60 8.55
CA PHE A 33 17.63 -2.74 8.94
C PHE A 33 18.31 -3.85 8.16
N PRO A 34 19.63 -3.74 7.89
CA PRO A 34 20.40 -4.81 7.25
C PRO A 34 20.29 -6.13 8.02
N LEU A 35 20.04 -7.24 7.32
CA LEU A 35 19.77 -8.57 7.87
C LEU A 35 21.04 -9.42 7.99
N THR A 36 21.15 -10.18 9.07
CA THR A 36 22.20 -11.19 9.23
C THR A 36 21.82 -12.49 8.49
N LEU A 37 22.82 -13.38 8.25
CA LEU A 37 22.57 -14.74 7.79
C LEU A 37 21.55 -15.46 8.70
N GLU A 38 21.63 -15.22 9.99
CA GLU A 38 20.74 -15.85 10.97
C GLU A 38 19.30 -15.36 10.84
N ASN A 39 19.10 -14.04 10.66
CA ASN A 39 17.78 -13.49 10.40
C ASN A 39 17.12 -14.13 9.16
N VAL A 40 17.86 -14.27 8.06
CA VAL A 40 17.38 -14.89 6.82
C VAL A 40 17.13 -16.40 6.99
N SER A 41 18.06 -17.11 7.62
CA SER A 41 17.92 -18.54 7.87
C SER A 41 16.70 -18.86 8.72
N THR A 42 16.54 -18.16 9.85
CA THR A 42 15.40 -18.36 10.77
C THR A 42 14.08 -17.85 10.18
N GLY A 43 14.10 -16.64 9.60
CA GLY A 43 12.89 -16.01 9.06
C GLY A 43 12.29 -16.79 7.88
N LEU A 44 13.10 -17.51 7.11
CA LEU A 44 12.64 -18.29 5.96
C LEU A 44 12.72 -19.82 6.20
N GLY A 45 13.00 -20.29 7.39
CA GLY A 45 13.11 -21.72 7.69
C GLY A 45 14.19 -22.44 6.87
N LEU A 46 15.22 -21.73 6.38
CA LEU A 46 16.27 -22.29 5.53
C LEU A 46 17.43 -22.83 6.38
N ALA A 47 18.00 -23.96 5.98
CA ALA A 47 19.28 -24.41 6.55
C ALA A 47 20.38 -23.36 6.33
N LYS A 48 21.15 -23.01 7.37
CA LYS A 48 22.23 -22.01 7.31
C LYS A 48 23.16 -22.15 6.09
N PRO A 49 23.61 -23.35 5.68
CA PRO A 49 24.44 -23.50 4.48
C PRO A 49 23.71 -23.09 3.19
N THR A 50 22.42 -23.39 3.09
CA THR A 50 21.57 -22.99 1.93
C THR A 50 21.41 -21.50 1.87
N ALA A 51 21.00 -20.87 2.98
CA ALA A 51 20.85 -19.41 3.08
C ALA A 51 22.19 -18.71 2.76
N PHE A 52 23.31 -19.18 3.29
CA PHE A 52 24.64 -18.64 3.02
C PHE A 52 25.00 -18.68 1.53
N ARG A 53 24.77 -19.81 0.86
CA ARG A 53 25.06 -19.99 -0.56
C ARG A 53 24.19 -19.02 -1.41
N LEU A 54 22.90 -18.91 -1.10
CA LEU A 54 21.99 -18.02 -1.83
C LEU A 54 22.33 -16.55 -1.62
N LEU A 55 22.61 -16.14 -0.38
CA LEU A 55 23.04 -14.78 -0.07
C LEU A 55 24.33 -14.41 -0.77
N ASN A 56 25.32 -15.31 -0.80
CA ASN A 56 26.56 -15.06 -1.54
C ASN A 56 26.32 -14.94 -3.05
N THR A 57 25.46 -15.79 -3.63
CA THR A 57 25.10 -15.69 -5.05
C THR A 57 24.45 -14.34 -5.35
N LEU A 58 23.46 -13.93 -4.55
CA LEU A 58 22.77 -12.65 -4.72
C LEU A 58 23.71 -11.45 -4.52
N ASN A 59 24.66 -11.55 -3.58
CA ASN A 59 25.69 -10.54 -3.36
C ASN A 59 26.64 -10.44 -4.56
N THR A 60 27.12 -11.55 -5.08
CA THR A 60 27.97 -11.59 -6.29
C THR A 60 27.24 -11.01 -7.50
N LEU A 61 25.95 -11.27 -7.64
CA LEU A 61 25.11 -10.72 -8.70
C LEU A 61 24.74 -9.25 -8.49
N GLY A 62 25.01 -8.67 -7.33
CA GLY A 62 24.72 -7.28 -6.99
C GLY A 62 23.24 -6.98 -6.66
N PHE A 63 22.42 -8.03 -6.44
CA PHE A 63 21.03 -7.86 -5.98
C PHE A 63 20.95 -7.47 -4.50
N ILE A 64 21.84 -8.01 -3.70
CA ILE A 64 22.08 -7.59 -2.32
C ILE A 64 23.55 -7.17 -2.17
N GLU A 65 23.85 -6.42 -1.15
CA GLU A 65 25.22 -6.03 -0.80
C GLU A 65 25.43 -6.13 0.71
N ARG A 66 26.68 -6.22 1.12
CA ARG A 66 27.01 -6.19 2.55
C ARG A 66 27.04 -4.77 3.05
N ASP A 67 26.58 -4.56 4.29
CA ASP A 67 26.70 -3.30 5.00
C ASP A 67 28.17 -2.96 5.30
N PHE A 68 28.44 -1.80 5.86
CA PHE A 68 29.78 -1.36 6.24
C PHE A 68 30.49 -2.30 7.24
N SER A 69 29.74 -3.09 8.02
CA SER A 69 30.31 -4.07 8.93
C SER A 69 30.76 -5.36 8.21
N GLY A 70 30.37 -5.57 6.98
CA GLY A 70 30.59 -6.77 6.19
C GLY A 70 29.81 -8.02 6.67
N ARG A 71 28.95 -7.86 7.68
CA ARG A 71 28.27 -8.99 8.35
C ARG A 71 26.78 -9.07 8.04
N ARG A 72 26.16 -8.00 7.56
CA ARG A 72 24.73 -7.91 7.29
C ARG A 72 24.50 -7.64 5.81
N PHE A 73 23.34 -8.00 5.33
CA PHE A 73 22.89 -7.84 3.94
C PHE A 73 21.79 -6.81 3.84
N GLN A 74 21.88 -5.97 2.80
CA GLN A 74 20.91 -4.94 2.45
C GLN A 74 20.65 -4.95 0.93
N PRO A 75 19.63 -4.25 0.40
CA PRO A 75 19.39 -4.17 -1.03
C PRO A 75 20.61 -3.66 -1.78
N GLY A 76 21.06 -4.40 -2.79
CA GLY A 76 22.20 -4.05 -3.65
C GLY A 76 21.81 -3.12 -4.80
N VAL A 77 22.81 -2.64 -5.53
CA VAL A 77 22.63 -1.70 -6.66
C VAL A 77 21.60 -2.20 -7.68
N ARG A 78 21.64 -3.48 -8.07
CA ARG A 78 20.71 -4.00 -9.08
C ARG A 78 19.27 -4.03 -8.58
N LEU A 79 19.04 -4.41 -7.32
CA LEU A 79 17.68 -4.44 -6.75
C LEU A 79 17.14 -3.02 -6.61
N ARG A 80 17.96 -2.07 -6.14
CA ARG A 80 17.59 -0.65 -6.11
C ARG A 80 17.29 -0.11 -7.52
N SER A 81 18.09 -0.46 -8.53
CA SER A 81 17.87 -0.05 -9.91
C SER A 81 16.54 -0.57 -10.47
N ILE A 82 16.18 -1.84 -10.20
CA ILE A 82 14.89 -2.41 -10.60
C ILE A 82 13.75 -1.64 -9.94
N GLY A 83 13.81 -1.42 -8.62
CA GLY A 83 12.79 -0.65 -7.90
C GLY A 83 12.66 0.78 -8.44
N THR A 84 13.77 1.45 -8.68
CA THR A 84 13.81 2.79 -9.28
C THR A 84 13.21 2.80 -10.69
N SER A 85 13.59 1.83 -11.54
CA SER A 85 13.03 1.71 -12.88
C SER A 85 11.53 1.50 -12.86
N MET A 86 11.02 0.65 -11.97
CA MET A 86 9.57 0.45 -11.79
C MET A 86 8.84 1.73 -11.40
N LEU A 87 9.42 2.55 -10.52
CA LEU A 87 8.86 3.82 -10.11
C LEU A 87 8.83 4.86 -11.24
N PHE A 88 9.84 4.85 -12.12
CA PHE A 88 9.95 5.80 -13.24
C PHE A 88 9.33 5.30 -14.55
N SER A 89 9.08 3.99 -14.68
CA SER A 89 8.50 3.39 -15.88
C SER A 89 6.97 3.39 -15.90
N ASP A 90 6.31 4.03 -14.91
CA ASP A 90 4.87 4.20 -14.93
C ASP A 90 4.50 5.32 -15.93
N PRO A 91 4.00 4.96 -17.13
CA PRO A 91 3.77 5.93 -18.21
C PRO A 91 2.71 6.98 -17.87
N ILE A 92 1.85 6.68 -16.89
CA ILE A 92 0.77 7.58 -16.47
C ILE A 92 1.08 8.34 -15.18
N ARG A 93 2.28 8.16 -14.63
CA ARG A 93 2.63 8.79 -13.34
C ARG A 93 2.65 10.32 -13.42
N ALA A 94 3.12 10.86 -14.53
CA ALA A 94 3.19 12.31 -14.72
C ALA A 94 1.77 12.92 -14.73
N GLU A 95 0.85 12.33 -15.48
CA GLU A 95 -0.54 12.73 -15.57
C GLU A 95 -1.27 12.53 -14.24
N ARG A 96 -1.00 11.43 -13.54
CA ARG A 96 -1.55 11.18 -12.20
C ARG A 96 -1.10 12.25 -11.21
N ILE A 97 0.19 12.59 -11.18
CA ILE A 97 0.72 13.65 -10.33
C ILE A 97 0.10 15.00 -10.69
N ALA A 98 -0.08 15.31 -11.98
CA ALA A 98 -0.72 16.55 -12.42
C ALA A 98 -2.18 16.62 -11.94
N ALA A 99 -2.95 15.56 -12.10
CA ALA A 99 -4.32 15.47 -11.61
C ALA A 99 -4.41 15.63 -10.08
N MET A 100 -3.50 15.00 -9.34
CA MET A 100 -3.44 15.12 -7.88
C MET A 100 -3.04 16.52 -7.41
N LYS A 101 -2.13 17.22 -8.12
CA LYS A 101 -1.77 18.61 -7.80
C LYS A 101 -2.97 19.52 -7.96
N LEU A 102 -3.68 19.42 -9.10
CA LEU A 102 -4.90 20.18 -9.33
C LEU A 102 -5.95 19.91 -8.25
N LEU A 103 -6.13 18.66 -7.84
CA LEU A 103 -7.03 18.28 -6.76
C LEU A 103 -6.64 18.97 -5.43
N VAL A 104 -5.36 18.93 -5.04
CA VAL A 104 -4.87 19.59 -3.82
C VAL A 104 -5.09 21.10 -3.87
N ASP A 105 -4.85 21.73 -5.02
CA ASP A 105 -5.07 23.17 -5.22
C ASP A 105 -6.57 23.54 -5.06
N GLN A 106 -7.49 22.66 -5.50
CA GLN A 106 -8.92 22.88 -5.40
C GLN A 106 -9.49 22.68 -4.00
N ILE A 107 -9.03 21.66 -3.27
CA ILE A 107 -9.61 21.32 -1.96
C ILE A 107 -8.79 21.80 -0.77
N GLY A 108 -7.53 22.22 -0.97
CA GLY A 108 -6.63 22.72 0.07
C GLY A 108 -6.10 21.66 1.04
N GLU A 109 -6.34 20.37 0.77
CA GLU A 109 -5.95 19.27 1.65
C GLU A 109 -5.05 18.26 0.93
N THR A 110 -4.28 17.49 1.71
CA THR A 110 -3.38 16.47 1.18
C THR A 110 -4.13 15.33 0.50
N CYS A 111 -3.62 14.90 -0.66
CA CYS A 111 -4.16 13.79 -1.44
C CYS A 111 -3.16 12.66 -1.60
N ASN A 112 -3.68 11.42 -1.64
CA ASN A 112 -2.91 10.21 -1.85
C ASN A 112 -3.52 9.36 -2.96
N PHE A 113 -2.66 8.71 -3.75
CA PHE A 113 -3.04 7.64 -4.65
C PHE A 113 -2.58 6.32 -4.04
N ASN A 114 -3.52 5.40 -3.82
CA ASN A 114 -3.34 4.21 -3.02
C ASN A 114 -3.72 2.97 -3.80
N ILE A 115 -2.97 1.88 -3.60
CA ILE A 115 -3.31 0.55 -4.13
C ILE A 115 -3.52 -0.44 -3.00
N LEU A 116 -4.19 -1.54 -3.33
CA LEU A 116 -4.26 -2.73 -2.47
C LEU A 116 -3.06 -3.62 -2.76
N ASP A 117 -2.32 -3.99 -1.73
CA ASP A 117 -1.23 -4.95 -1.82
C ASP A 117 -1.34 -5.96 -0.66
N GLY A 118 -1.76 -7.19 -1.01
CA GLY A 118 -2.08 -8.21 -0.02
C GLY A 118 -3.25 -7.81 0.88
N ASN A 119 -2.97 -7.64 2.16
CA ASN A 119 -3.93 -7.24 3.19
C ASN A 119 -3.73 -5.79 3.70
N GLU A 120 -3.00 -4.98 2.96
CA GLU A 120 -2.68 -3.60 3.32
C GLU A 120 -2.95 -2.63 2.17
N VAL A 121 -3.13 -1.36 2.49
CA VAL A 121 -3.13 -0.26 1.53
C VAL A 121 -1.72 0.32 1.45
N VAL A 122 -1.20 0.49 0.24
CA VAL A 122 0.10 1.14 -0.02
C VAL A 122 -0.12 2.51 -0.64
N TYR A 123 0.52 3.53 -0.08
CA TYR A 123 0.58 4.87 -0.65
C TYR A 123 1.61 4.93 -1.78
N ILE A 124 1.16 5.01 -3.04
CA ILE A 124 2.04 5.08 -4.21
C ILE A 124 2.51 6.50 -4.47
N ASP A 125 1.57 7.44 -4.55
CA ASP A 125 1.88 8.86 -4.73
C ASP A 125 1.13 9.69 -3.69
N ARG A 126 1.74 10.82 -3.33
CA ARG A 126 1.20 11.77 -2.36
C ARG A 126 1.53 13.19 -2.80
N ILE A 127 0.54 14.05 -2.75
CA ILE A 127 0.69 15.50 -2.92
C ILE A 127 0.24 16.17 -1.63
N GLU A 128 1.15 16.84 -0.97
CA GLU A 128 0.87 17.52 0.29
C GLU A 128 0.26 18.90 0.08
N THR A 129 -0.66 19.27 0.96
CA THR A 129 -1.11 20.65 1.09
C THR A 129 0.02 21.55 1.60
N ASN A 130 -0.04 22.82 1.23
CA ASN A 130 0.86 23.85 1.78
C ASN A 130 0.45 24.33 3.20
N ALA A 131 -0.62 23.77 3.77
CA ALA A 131 -1.06 24.14 5.11
C ALA A 131 0.00 23.80 6.16
N PRO A 132 0.24 24.68 7.17
CA PRO A 132 1.27 24.46 8.21
C PRO A 132 1.02 23.20 9.04
N ILE A 133 -0.25 22.91 9.34
CA ILE A 133 -0.64 21.70 10.08
C ILE A 133 -1.10 20.67 9.06
N ARG A 134 -0.34 19.59 8.90
CA ARG A 134 -0.64 18.46 8.03
C ARG A 134 -0.12 17.16 8.64
N LEU A 135 -0.77 16.06 8.28
CA LEU A 135 -0.31 14.72 8.68
C LEU A 135 0.91 14.34 7.84
N HIS A 136 1.96 13.91 8.49
CA HIS A 136 3.15 13.41 7.81
C HIS A 136 3.01 11.89 7.58
N ILE A 137 2.76 11.52 6.34
CA ILE A 137 2.70 10.13 5.85
C ILE A 137 3.56 10.08 4.60
N SER A 138 4.46 9.10 4.49
CA SER A 138 5.36 8.99 3.34
C SER A 138 4.79 8.11 2.24
N ALA A 139 5.18 8.36 0.99
CA ALA A 139 4.98 7.40 -0.09
C ALA A 139 5.69 6.07 0.25
N GLY A 140 5.10 4.94 -0.12
CA GLY A 140 5.55 3.61 0.27
C GLY A 140 5.01 3.13 1.63
N MET A 141 4.40 4.00 2.44
CA MET A 141 3.81 3.61 3.72
C MET A 141 2.65 2.65 3.50
N ARG A 142 2.56 1.66 4.37
CA ARG A 142 1.51 0.65 4.43
C ARG A 142 0.57 0.95 5.59
N VAL A 143 -0.72 0.84 5.34
CA VAL A 143 -1.75 1.08 6.37
C VAL A 143 -2.83 0.00 6.33
N PRO A 144 -3.50 -0.27 7.45
CA PRO A 144 -4.48 -1.34 7.56
C PRO A 144 -5.75 -1.07 6.75
N LEU A 145 -6.41 -2.17 6.33
CA LEU A 145 -7.64 -2.11 5.53
C LEU A 145 -8.88 -1.74 6.36
N HIS A 146 -9.00 -2.24 7.58
CA HIS A 146 -10.27 -2.19 8.33
C HIS A 146 -10.65 -0.81 8.86
N CYS A 147 -9.69 0.10 9.03
CA CYS A 147 -9.90 1.39 9.70
C CYS A 147 -9.48 2.61 8.86
N THR A 148 -9.01 2.43 7.61
CA THR A 148 -8.68 3.53 6.70
C THR A 148 -9.76 3.71 5.63
N ALA A 149 -9.92 4.93 5.10
CA ALA A 149 -10.89 5.20 4.05
C ALA A 149 -10.62 4.35 2.80
N SER A 150 -9.38 4.35 2.29
CA SER A 150 -9.01 3.53 1.13
C SER A 150 -9.14 2.04 1.41
N GLY A 151 -8.75 1.58 2.60
CA GLY A 151 -8.86 0.18 2.99
C GLY A 151 -10.31 -0.31 3.02
N LYS A 152 -11.21 0.42 3.68
CA LYS A 152 -12.64 0.10 3.69
C LYS A 152 -13.25 0.15 2.28
N LEU A 153 -12.76 1.06 1.42
CA LEU A 153 -13.19 1.13 0.04
C LEU A 153 -12.80 -0.13 -0.75
N PHE A 154 -11.55 -0.61 -0.63
CA PHE A 154 -11.10 -1.88 -1.24
C PHE A 154 -11.90 -3.07 -0.72
N LEU A 155 -12.08 -3.17 0.60
CA LEU A 155 -12.86 -4.24 1.22
C LEU A 155 -14.31 -4.26 0.74
N SER A 156 -14.92 -3.09 0.47
CA SER A 156 -16.29 -2.99 -0.02
C SER A 156 -16.50 -3.63 -1.41
N GLN A 157 -15.42 -3.85 -2.18
CA GLN A 157 -15.47 -4.52 -3.49
C GLN A 157 -15.33 -6.05 -3.37
N MET A 158 -15.03 -6.58 -2.18
CA MET A 158 -14.83 -7.99 -1.91
C MET A 158 -16.12 -8.67 -1.46
N SER A 159 -16.21 -9.99 -1.67
CA SER A 159 -17.23 -10.82 -1.03
C SER A 159 -16.91 -11.02 0.46
N PRO A 160 -17.91 -11.33 1.30
CA PRO A 160 -17.67 -11.60 2.73
C PRO A 160 -16.59 -12.66 2.99
N ALA A 161 -16.57 -13.72 2.20
CA ALA A 161 -15.56 -14.78 2.30
C ALA A 161 -14.14 -14.32 1.92
N GLN A 162 -14.03 -13.37 0.98
CA GLN A 162 -12.74 -12.73 0.65
C GLN A 162 -12.29 -11.81 1.76
N ILE A 163 -13.19 -11.01 2.34
CA ILE A 163 -12.89 -10.11 3.45
C ILE A 163 -12.36 -10.90 4.65
N GLU A 164 -13.03 -12.00 5.01
CA GLU A 164 -12.59 -12.87 6.11
C GLU A 164 -11.22 -13.51 5.84
N ARG A 165 -10.94 -13.95 4.60
CA ARG A 165 -9.61 -14.45 4.23
C ARG A 165 -8.53 -13.39 4.33
N THR A 166 -8.85 -12.14 3.97
CA THR A 166 -7.88 -11.04 3.93
C THR A 166 -7.57 -10.49 5.31
N LEU A 167 -8.58 -10.34 6.17
CA LEU A 167 -8.46 -9.73 7.50
C LEU A 167 -8.33 -10.74 8.63
N GLY A 168 -8.72 -11.99 8.40
CA GLY A 168 -8.97 -12.97 9.45
C GLY A 168 -10.30 -12.74 10.18
N SER A 169 -10.60 -13.57 11.18
CA SER A 169 -11.84 -13.50 11.98
C SER A 169 -11.86 -12.38 13.02
N GLY A 170 -10.72 -11.70 13.24
CA GLY A 170 -10.54 -10.70 14.30
C GLY A 170 -10.08 -11.29 15.64
N PRO A 171 -10.02 -10.53 16.72
CA PRO A 171 -10.24 -9.08 16.75
C PRO A 171 -9.18 -8.32 15.95
N PHE A 172 -9.61 -7.22 15.31
CA PHE A 172 -8.68 -6.35 14.55
C PHE A 172 -7.87 -5.47 15.50
N GLU A 173 -6.73 -5.01 15.03
CA GLU A 173 -5.88 -4.08 15.77
C GLU A 173 -6.61 -2.77 16.04
N LYS A 174 -6.53 -2.29 17.28
CA LYS A 174 -7.15 -1.05 17.71
C LYS A 174 -6.16 0.10 17.59
N PHE A 175 -6.50 1.11 16.80
CA PHE A 175 -5.70 2.32 16.63
C PHE A 175 -6.25 3.50 17.42
N THR A 176 -7.58 3.62 17.48
CA THR A 176 -8.28 4.69 18.21
C THR A 176 -9.48 4.14 18.97
N SER A 177 -10.20 4.99 19.68
CA SER A 177 -11.46 4.62 20.29
C SER A 177 -12.59 4.35 19.28
N LYS A 178 -12.41 4.75 18.01
CA LYS A 178 -13.39 4.60 16.92
C LYS A 178 -13.07 3.47 15.95
N THR A 179 -11.94 2.79 16.13
CA THR A 179 -11.57 1.64 15.29
C THR A 179 -12.62 0.52 15.42
N LEU A 180 -13.12 0.03 14.29
CA LEU A 180 -13.99 -1.15 14.25
C LEU A 180 -13.13 -2.40 14.45
N LEU A 181 -13.50 -3.24 15.42
CA LEU A 181 -12.64 -4.35 15.89
C LEU A 181 -13.06 -5.73 15.39
N SER A 182 -14.19 -5.81 14.67
CA SER A 182 -14.73 -7.11 14.24
C SER A 182 -15.39 -7.05 12.87
N LEU A 183 -15.47 -8.19 12.19
CA LEU A 183 -16.22 -8.33 10.94
C LEU A 183 -17.68 -7.93 11.11
N LYS A 184 -18.30 -8.27 12.25
CA LYS A 184 -19.70 -7.94 12.55
C LYS A 184 -19.96 -6.43 12.53
N GLU A 185 -19.00 -5.63 13.02
CA GLU A 185 -19.09 -4.17 13.01
C GLU A 185 -18.75 -3.59 11.64
N LEU A 186 -17.76 -4.19 10.94
CA LEU A 186 -17.23 -3.69 9.69
C LEU A 186 -18.18 -3.92 8.51
N LEU A 187 -18.77 -5.11 8.37
CA LEU A 187 -19.59 -5.49 7.20
C LEU A 187 -20.74 -4.52 6.89
N PRO A 188 -21.53 -4.02 7.85
CA PRO A 188 -22.57 -3.02 7.56
C PRO A 188 -22.00 -1.72 6.98
N SER A 189 -20.83 -1.29 7.47
CA SER A 189 -20.12 -0.12 6.95
C SER A 189 -19.68 -0.35 5.49
N LEU A 190 -19.15 -1.52 5.17
CA LEU A 190 -18.71 -1.87 3.81
C LEU A 190 -19.89 -1.92 2.82
N MET A 191 -21.03 -2.44 3.22
CA MET A 191 -22.25 -2.41 2.37
C MET A 191 -22.68 -0.98 2.06
N LYS A 192 -22.65 -0.09 3.04
CA LYS A 192 -22.96 1.33 2.83
C LYS A 192 -21.94 1.97 1.87
N ILE A 193 -20.64 1.70 2.05
CA ILE A 193 -19.57 2.21 1.18
C ILE A 193 -19.79 1.75 -0.26
N LYS A 194 -20.09 0.46 -0.47
CA LYS A 194 -20.36 -0.09 -1.79
C LYS A 194 -21.52 0.63 -2.51
N ASN A 195 -22.59 0.92 -1.79
CA ASN A 195 -23.78 1.57 -2.35
C ASN A 195 -23.57 3.07 -2.64
N GLN A 196 -22.78 3.76 -1.81
CA GLN A 196 -22.57 5.20 -1.95
C GLN A 196 -21.36 5.57 -2.82
N GLY A 197 -20.46 4.61 -3.14
CA GLY A 197 -19.30 4.80 -4.01
C GLY A 197 -18.09 5.50 -3.37
N TYR A 198 -18.14 5.83 -2.09
CA TYR A 198 -17.00 6.43 -1.36
C TYR A 198 -16.92 5.91 0.07
N ALA A 199 -15.73 5.98 0.67
CA ALA A 199 -15.50 5.64 2.06
C ALA A 199 -14.95 6.83 2.84
N ILE A 200 -15.30 6.90 4.13
CA ILE A 200 -14.78 7.91 5.07
C ILE A 200 -14.15 7.17 6.25
N ASP A 201 -12.94 7.60 6.63
CA ASP A 201 -12.32 7.32 7.91
C ASP A 201 -12.52 8.54 8.80
N GLN A 202 -13.26 8.36 9.89
CA GLN A 202 -13.57 9.41 10.85
C GLN A 202 -12.79 9.21 12.15
N CYS A 203 -11.47 9.41 12.09
CA CYS A 203 -10.53 9.14 13.20
C CYS A 203 -10.52 7.67 13.62
N GLU A 204 -10.71 6.73 12.70
CA GLU A 204 -10.66 5.30 12.99
C GLU A 204 -9.22 4.77 13.00
N TYR A 205 -8.37 5.28 12.10
CA TYR A 205 -6.95 4.93 12.02
C TYR A 205 -6.09 5.86 12.85
N LEU A 206 -6.31 7.16 12.77
CA LEU A 206 -5.50 8.16 13.47
C LEU A 206 -6.41 9.19 14.14
N ASP A 207 -6.25 9.37 15.44
CA ASP A 207 -6.97 10.41 16.18
C ASP A 207 -6.68 11.79 15.58
N GLY A 208 -7.74 12.59 15.46
CA GLY A 208 -7.64 13.94 14.88
C GLY A 208 -7.50 13.97 13.35
N SER A 209 -7.67 12.86 12.64
CA SER A 209 -7.65 12.79 11.18
C SER A 209 -9.01 12.40 10.60
N ILE A 210 -9.42 13.07 9.52
CA ILE A 210 -10.58 12.66 8.73
C ILE A 210 -10.12 12.48 7.28
N CYS A 211 -10.47 11.34 6.69
CA CYS A 211 -10.10 10.97 5.34
C CYS A 211 -11.33 10.54 4.53
N ILE A 212 -11.37 10.89 3.26
CA ILE A 212 -12.33 10.37 2.27
C ILE A 212 -11.56 9.72 1.13
N ALA A 213 -12.09 8.61 0.60
CA ALA A 213 -11.53 7.90 -0.54
C ALA A 213 -12.63 7.53 -1.54
N ILE A 214 -12.30 7.62 -2.83
CA ILE A 214 -13.12 7.15 -3.93
C ILE A 214 -12.33 6.19 -4.82
N PRO A 215 -13.01 5.32 -5.61
CA PRO A 215 -12.34 4.37 -6.49
C PRO A 215 -11.76 5.05 -7.73
N VAL A 216 -10.59 4.55 -8.15
CA VAL A 216 -10.07 4.77 -9.51
C VAL A 216 -10.28 3.47 -10.28
N LEU A 217 -11.01 3.55 -11.40
CA LEU A 217 -11.45 2.41 -12.16
C LEU A 217 -10.62 2.23 -13.43
N ASP A 218 -10.36 0.98 -13.79
CA ASP A 218 -9.74 0.62 -15.06
C ASP A 218 -10.73 0.70 -16.24
N SER A 219 -10.29 0.35 -17.45
CA SER A 219 -11.12 0.31 -18.67
C SER A 219 -12.30 -0.66 -18.56
N LYS A 220 -12.23 -1.68 -17.70
CA LYS A 220 -13.29 -2.68 -17.46
C LYS A 220 -14.20 -2.30 -16.31
N ASN A 221 -14.15 -1.05 -15.82
CA ASN A 221 -14.87 -0.57 -14.64
C ASN A 221 -14.55 -1.31 -13.33
N LYS A 222 -13.38 -1.95 -13.24
CA LYS A 222 -12.91 -2.59 -12.02
C LYS A 222 -12.02 -1.61 -11.24
N MET A 223 -12.22 -1.53 -9.94
CA MET A 223 -11.36 -0.72 -9.06
C MET A 223 -9.96 -1.34 -9.00
N PHE A 224 -8.93 -0.56 -9.37
CA PHE A 224 -7.53 -0.96 -9.25
C PHE A 224 -6.76 -0.09 -8.24
N ALA A 225 -7.25 1.12 -7.97
CA ALA A 225 -6.65 2.05 -7.04
C ALA A 225 -7.72 2.88 -6.31
N ALA A 226 -7.31 3.64 -5.32
CA ALA A 226 -8.12 4.65 -4.66
C ALA A 226 -7.42 6.01 -4.70
N ILE A 227 -8.17 7.09 -4.89
CA ILE A 227 -7.70 8.44 -4.63
C ILE A 227 -8.36 8.93 -3.34
N ALA A 228 -7.57 9.47 -2.42
CA ALA A 228 -8.02 9.86 -1.11
C ALA A 228 -7.55 11.27 -0.75
N ALA A 229 -8.38 11.99 -0.02
CA ALA A 229 -8.04 13.28 0.57
C ALA A 229 -8.20 13.21 2.09
N HIS A 230 -7.28 13.80 2.82
CA HIS A 230 -7.34 13.82 4.27
C HIS A 230 -6.83 15.13 4.87
N GLY A 231 -7.37 15.48 6.03
CA GLY A 231 -6.95 16.63 6.79
C GLY A 231 -7.20 16.47 8.28
N PRO A 232 -6.66 17.38 9.11
CA PRO A 232 -6.86 17.37 10.55
C PRO A 232 -8.33 17.68 10.89
N SER A 233 -8.89 16.98 11.87
CA SER A 233 -10.30 17.16 12.31
C SER A 233 -10.58 18.54 12.88
N SER A 234 -9.56 19.32 13.23
CA SER A 234 -9.67 20.73 13.62
C SER A 234 -10.04 21.64 12.45
N ARG A 235 -9.74 21.25 11.20
CA ARG A 235 -10.05 22.01 9.97
C ARG A 235 -11.06 21.32 9.09
N VAL A 236 -11.10 20.00 9.10
CA VAL A 236 -11.90 19.18 8.20
C VAL A 236 -12.94 18.37 8.98
N SER A 237 -14.20 18.45 8.59
CA SER A 237 -15.31 17.66 9.15
C SER A 237 -15.79 16.61 8.14
N VAL A 238 -16.62 15.67 8.60
CA VAL A 238 -17.30 14.71 7.70
C VAL A 238 -18.15 15.44 6.65
N LYS A 239 -18.74 16.58 6.99
CA LYS A 239 -19.51 17.42 6.04
C LYS A 239 -18.57 18.05 5.00
N THR A 240 -17.42 18.54 5.44
CA THR A 240 -16.41 19.16 4.56
C THR A 240 -15.84 18.15 3.59
N VAL A 241 -15.39 16.94 4.04
CA VAL A 241 -14.78 15.96 3.13
C VAL A 241 -15.75 15.47 2.05
N LYS A 242 -17.05 15.49 2.32
CA LYS A 242 -18.07 15.17 1.30
C LYS A 242 -18.14 16.21 0.18
N THR A 243 -17.77 17.46 0.43
CA THR A 243 -17.69 18.49 -0.63
C THR A 243 -16.51 18.25 -1.58
N PHE A 244 -15.54 17.39 -1.19
CA PHE A 244 -14.40 17.01 -2.03
C PHE A 244 -14.78 15.97 -3.09
N ILE A 245 -15.92 15.27 -2.96
CA ILE A 245 -16.31 14.17 -3.86
C ILE A 245 -16.25 14.56 -5.33
N PRO A 246 -16.87 15.65 -5.80
CA PRO A 246 -16.82 16.02 -7.22
C PRO A 246 -15.40 16.25 -7.75
N HIS A 247 -14.51 16.84 -6.93
CA HIS A 247 -13.10 17.07 -7.29
C HIS A 247 -12.30 15.76 -7.33
N LEU A 248 -12.54 14.86 -6.38
CA LEU A 248 -11.94 13.54 -6.36
C LEU A 248 -12.38 12.72 -7.59
N GLU A 249 -13.68 12.74 -7.94
CA GLU A 249 -14.22 12.07 -9.12
C GLU A 249 -13.59 12.61 -10.41
N GLN A 250 -13.42 13.91 -10.52
CA GLN A 250 -12.75 14.53 -11.65
C GLN A 250 -11.30 14.07 -11.77
N ALA A 251 -10.55 14.03 -10.67
CA ALA A 251 -9.18 13.55 -10.65
C ALA A 251 -9.10 12.04 -11.00
N ALA A 252 -9.99 11.21 -10.46
CA ALA A 252 -10.07 9.79 -10.78
C ALA A 252 -10.38 9.55 -12.27
N LEU A 253 -11.28 10.33 -12.87
CA LEU A 253 -11.59 10.28 -14.29
C LEU A 253 -10.41 10.72 -15.17
N SER A 254 -9.66 11.74 -14.75
CA SER A 254 -8.47 12.20 -15.46
C SER A 254 -7.40 11.12 -15.47
N ILE A 255 -7.14 10.50 -14.32
CA ILE A 255 -6.18 9.37 -14.20
C ILE A 255 -6.63 8.18 -15.07
N ARG A 256 -7.91 7.84 -15.05
CA ARG A 256 -8.46 6.77 -15.88
C ARG A 256 -8.28 7.02 -17.39
N LYS A 257 -8.48 8.25 -17.86
CA LYS A 257 -8.31 8.62 -19.27
C LYS A 257 -6.86 8.45 -19.72
N SER A 258 -5.89 8.91 -18.93
CA SER A 258 -4.47 8.76 -19.27
C SER A 258 -4.03 7.30 -19.39
N MET A 259 -4.69 6.37 -18.69
CA MET A 259 -4.46 4.93 -18.87
C MET A 259 -4.96 4.40 -20.22
N SER A 260 -6.03 4.98 -20.76
CA SER A 260 -6.62 4.56 -22.04
C SER A 260 -5.86 5.14 -23.24
N ASP A 261 -5.19 6.28 -23.04
CA ASP A 261 -4.47 7.00 -24.08
C ASP A 261 -3.01 6.55 -24.23
N THR A 262 -2.54 5.66 -23.35
CA THR A 262 -1.20 5.06 -23.48
C THR A 262 -1.21 4.10 -24.67
N PRO A 263 -0.43 4.37 -25.76
CA PRO A 263 -0.39 3.46 -26.91
C PRO A 263 0.05 2.07 -26.45
N SER A 264 -0.73 1.04 -26.80
CA SER A 264 -0.24 -0.33 -26.74
C SER A 264 1.07 -0.36 -27.54
N GLN A 265 2.17 -0.76 -26.93
CA GLN A 265 3.41 -0.99 -27.67
C GLN A 265 3.08 -1.90 -28.85
N PRO A 266 3.54 -1.59 -30.07
CA PRO A 266 3.38 -2.51 -31.19
C PRO A 266 4.12 -3.81 -30.85
N ASP A 267 3.45 -4.94 -31.11
CA ASP A 267 3.98 -6.31 -31.02
C ASP A 267 5.28 -6.50 -31.81
#